data_466bfb130f11252902c3b68bb5273b8b
#
_entry.id   466bfb130f11252902c3b68bb5273b8b
#
_cell.length_a   1.000
_cell.length_b   1.000
_cell.length_c   1.000
_cell.angle_alpha   90.00
_cell.angle_beta   90.00
_cell.angle_gamma   90.00
#
_symmetry.space_group_name_H-M   'P 1'
#
loop_
_entity.id
_entity.type
_entity.pdbx_description
1 polymer ?
#
loop_
_entity_poly.entity_id
_entity_poly.type
_entity_poly.pdbx_seq_one_letter_code
_entity_poly.pdbx_strand_id
1 'polypeptide(L)'
;NGMFQLGRIEKLHDYFSACSRRREQAVFFYRVAGYSGEVAAFLNQYDQAARTNGVVIEGRIPNPDPKQLDYLAEMMGSDFQLDAGFLTQKLTRWLPRLTGVQREAVVTAMTATLQDLQAHGKNENMLRNAYIKYMCWLYYKFERILGRLGGDELPKILYDGTVSSYELQLLVILARAGADIVLLERAGD
;
A
#
# COMPACT_ATOMS: atom_id res chain seq x y z
N ASN A 1 -11.11 14.06 2.78
CA ASN A 1 -11.59 12.99 1.87
C ASN A 1 -10.59 12.60 0.80
N GLY A 2 -9.34 12.30 1.19
CA GLY A 2 -8.32 11.85 0.26
C GLY A 2 -8.30 10.36 0.00
N MET A 3 -9.12 9.56 0.68
CA MET A 3 -9.08 8.10 0.56
C MET A 3 -9.96 7.59 -0.57
N PHE A 4 -9.43 6.58 -1.30
CA PHE A 4 -10.21 5.83 -2.26
C PHE A 4 -11.09 4.79 -1.55
N GLN A 5 -12.26 4.56 -2.12
CA GLN A 5 -13.14 3.48 -1.67
C GLN A 5 -12.65 2.15 -2.22
N LEU A 6 -12.79 1.08 -1.46
CA LEU A 6 -12.55 -0.27 -1.95
C LEU A 6 -13.79 -0.71 -2.72
N GLY A 7 -13.65 -0.84 -4.03
CA GLY A 7 -14.74 -1.20 -4.91
C GLY A 7 -14.94 -2.71 -5.00
N ARG A 8 -16.10 -3.07 -5.54
CA ARG A 8 -16.45 -4.46 -5.81
C ARG A 8 -16.33 -4.72 -7.31
N ILE A 9 -15.50 -5.69 -7.70
CA ILE A 9 -15.39 -6.08 -9.10
C ILE A 9 -16.45 -7.12 -9.44
N GLU A 10 -17.00 -7.01 -10.65
CA GLU A 10 -17.90 -8.02 -11.19
C GLU A 10 -17.12 -9.03 -12.05
N LYS A 11 -16.05 -8.55 -12.68
CA LYS A 11 -15.17 -9.36 -13.54
C LYS A 11 -13.72 -9.05 -13.20
N LEU A 12 -12.85 -10.06 -13.25
CA LEU A 12 -11.40 -9.84 -13.04
C LEU A 12 -10.84 -8.79 -14.00
N HIS A 13 -11.37 -8.72 -15.21
CA HIS A 13 -10.96 -7.73 -16.22
C HIS A 13 -11.16 -6.28 -15.76
N ASP A 14 -12.03 -6.02 -14.78
CA ASP A 14 -12.30 -4.66 -14.28
C ASP A 14 -11.04 -4.00 -13.69
N TYR A 15 -10.06 -4.79 -13.24
CA TYR A 15 -8.77 -4.26 -12.80
C TYR A 15 -8.05 -3.44 -13.88
N PHE A 16 -8.32 -3.72 -15.17
CA PHE A 16 -7.62 -3.06 -16.26
C PHE A 16 -8.35 -1.83 -16.79
N SER A 17 -9.51 -1.50 -16.22
CA SER A 17 -10.23 -0.30 -16.58
C SER A 17 -9.62 0.94 -15.94
N ALA A 18 -9.67 2.07 -16.65
CA ALA A 18 -9.26 3.36 -16.10
C ALA A 18 -10.14 3.74 -14.91
N CYS A 19 -9.55 4.45 -13.94
CA CYS A 19 -10.23 4.83 -12.70
C CYS A 19 -11.52 5.61 -12.98
N SER A 20 -11.50 6.51 -13.96
CA SER A 20 -12.68 7.31 -14.33
C SER A 20 -13.87 6.49 -14.85
N ARG A 21 -13.61 5.27 -15.30
CA ARG A 21 -14.65 4.34 -15.79
C ARG A 21 -15.17 3.40 -14.72
N ARG A 22 -14.55 3.40 -13.56
CA ARG A 22 -14.96 2.54 -12.45
C ARG A 22 -16.08 3.20 -11.67
N ARG A 23 -16.97 2.36 -11.15
CA ARG A 23 -18.03 2.82 -10.24
C ARG A 23 -17.38 3.49 -9.02
N GLU A 24 -17.80 4.72 -8.71
CA GLU A 24 -17.29 5.53 -7.58
C GLU A 24 -15.77 5.78 -7.64
N GLN A 25 -15.16 5.59 -8.82
CA GLN A 25 -13.71 5.72 -9.01
C GLN A 25 -12.92 4.94 -7.96
N ALA A 26 -13.35 3.70 -7.72
CA ALA A 26 -12.82 2.87 -6.64
C ALA A 26 -11.53 2.17 -7.01
N VAL A 27 -10.76 1.80 -6.00
CA VAL A 27 -9.65 0.85 -6.12
C VAL A 27 -10.15 -0.56 -5.83
N PHE A 28 -9.40 -1.57 -6.28
CA PHE A 28 -9.73 -2.96 -6.01
C PHE A 28 -8.67 -3.60 -5.15
N PHE A 29 -9.10 -4.37 -4.16
CA PHE A 29 -8.24 -5.16 -3.30
C PHE A 29 -8.84 -6.55 -3.14
N TYR A 30 -8.21 -7.56 -3.74
CA TYR A 30 -8.72 -8.92 -3.68
C TYR A 30 -7.63 -9.91 -3.29
N ARG A 31 -8.03 -10.85 -2.44
CA ARG A 31 -7.23 -12.03 -2.13
C ARG A 31 -7.64 -13.13 -3.11
N VAL A 32 -6.66 -13.70 -3.76
CA VAL A 32 -6.85 -14.78 -4.72
C VAL A 32 -6.21 -16.04 -4.15
N ALA A 33 -7.03 -17.06 -3.91
CA ALA A 33 -6.56 -18.36 -3.46
C ALA A 33 -6.63 -19.36 -4.62
N GLY A 34 -5.51 -20.05 -4.86
CA GLY A 34 -5.48 -21.09 -5.89
C GLY A 34 -5.12 -20.55 -7.28
N TYR A 35 -4.99 -21.50 -8.20
CA TYR A 35 -4.45 -21.24 -9.54
C TYR A 35 -5.23 -22.09 -10.55
N SER A 36 -6.29 -21.57 -11.11
CA SER A 36 -7.08 -22.26 -12.14
C SER A 36 -7.13 -21.45 -13.44
N GLY A 37 -7.42 -22.10 -14.55
CA GLY A 37 -7.27 -21.56 -15.91
C GLY A 37 -7.56 -20.08 -16.13
N GLU A 38 -8.76 -19.62 -15.82
CA GLU A 38 -9.13 -18.22 -16.00
C GLU A 38 -8.37 -17.30 -15.04
N VAL A 39 -8.19 -17.73 -13.80
CA VAL A 39 -7.43 -17.00 -12.80
C VAL A 39 -5.95 -16.92 -13.19
N ALA A 40 -5.37 -18.00 -13.71
CA ALA A 40 -3.99 -18.01 -14.17
C ALA A 40 -3.77 -17.00 -15.30
N ALA A 41 -4.67 -16.95 -16.26
CA ALA A 41 -4.58 -15.98 -17.36
C ALA A 41 -4.67 -14.54 -16.83
N PHE A 42 -5.59 -14.28 -15.91
CA PHE A 42 -5.71 -12.98 -15.26
C PHE A 42 -4.42 -12.60 -14.52
N LEU A 43 -3.86 -13.52 -13.72
CA LEU A 43 -2.66 -13.25 -12.94
C LEU A 43 -1.45 -12.94 -13.82
N ASN A 44 -1.31 -13.63 -14.95
CA ASN A 44 -0.24 -13.32 -15.91
C ASN A 44 -0.37 -11.91 -16.47
N GLN A 45 -1.58 -11.51 -16.83
CA GLN A 45 -1.85 -10.16 -17.33
C GLN A 45 -1.64 -9.12 -16.23
N TYR A 46 -2.10 -9.40 -15.02
CA TYR A 46 -1.92 -8.50 -13.88
C TYR A 46 -0.45 -8.34 -13.50
N ASP A 47 0.32 -9.44 -13.50
CA ASP A 47 1.76 -9.42 -13.26
C ASP A 47 2.46 -8.47 -14.22
N GLN A 48 2.18 -8.58 -15.52
CA GLN A 48 2.74 -7.68 -16.53
C GLN A 48 2.35 -6.22 -16.28
N ALA A 49 1.09 -5.96 -15.94
CA ALA A 49 0.63 -4.62 -15.63
C ALA A 49 1.31 -4.06 -14.39
N ALA A 50 1.51 -4.87 -13.36
CA ALA A 50 2.20 -4.47 -12.13
C ALA A 50 3.69 -4.18 -12.38
N ARG A 51 4.34 -4.96 -13.24
CA ARG A 51 5.74 -4.70 -13.61
C ARG A 51 5.91 -3.43 -14.42
N THR A 52 4.92 -3.07 -15.22
CA THR A 52 4.93 -1.86 -16.06
C THR A 52 4.56 -0.61 -15.26
N ASN A 53 3.51 -0.69 -14.45
CA ASN A 53 2.99 0.44 -13.68
C ASN A 53 2.66 0.00 -12.26
N GLY A 54 3.66 -0.46 -11.53
CA GLY A 54 3.44 -0.93 -10.19
C GLY A 54 4.62 -1.70 -9.61
N VAL A 55 4.32 -2.65 -8.74
CA VAL A 55 5.31 -3.49 -8.06
C VAL A 55 4.79 -4.91 -7.94
N VAL A 56 5.69 -5.86 -8.16
CA VAL A 56 5.46 -7.28 -7.85
C VAL A 56 6.34 -7.64 -6.64
N ILE A 57 5.72 -8.18 -5.62
CA ILE A 57 6.39 -8.64 -4.40
C ILE A 57 6.29 -10.16 -4.36
N GLU A 58 7.43 -10.81 -4.30
CA GLU A 58 7.55 -12.27 -4.22
C GLU A 58 8.04 -12.66 -2.82
N GLY A 59 7.23 -13.42 -2.12
CA GLY A 59 7.52 -13.91 -0.78
C GLY A 59 7.17 -12.92 0.32
N ARG A 60 7.87 -11.81 0.39
CA ARG A 60 7.64 -10.75 1.37
C ARG A 60 8.22 -9.43 0.89
N ILE A 61 7.79 -8.34 1.51
CA ILE A 61 8.39 -7.03 1.23
C ILE A 61 9.84 -7.04 1.77
N PRO A 62 10.84 -6.75 0.92
CA PRO A 62 12.24 -6.76 1.36
C PRO A 62 12.51 -5.67 2.39
N ASN A 63 13.32 -6.00 3.39
CA ASN A 63 13.80 -5.05 4.38
C ASN A 63 15.18 -4.51 3.97
N PRO A 64 15.51 -3.28 4.35
CA PRO A 64 16.86 -2.76 4.15
C PRO A 64 17.88 -3.45 5.06
N ASP A 65 19.17 -3.11 4.88
CA ASP A 65 20.24 -3.55 5.78
C ASP A 65 19.89 -3.20 7.23
N PRO A 66 20.16 -4.11 8.22
CA PRO A 66 19.79 -3.88 9.61
C PRO A 66 20.32 -2.56 10.20
N LYS A 67 21.54 -2.15 9.83
CA LYS A 67 22.11 -0.89 10.32
C LYS A 67 21.36 0.33 9.79
N GLN A 68 20.99 0.28 8.50
CA GLN A 68 20.17 1.32 7.89
C GLN A 68 18.77 1.32 8.49
N LEU A 69 18.21 0.14 8.75
CA LEU A 69 16.89 0.02 9.36
C LEU A 69 16.86 0.66 10.74
N ASP A 70 17.87 0.40 11.57
CA ASP A 70 18.00 0.99 12.91
C ASP A 70 18.09 2.51 12.84
N TYR A 71 18.94 3.02 11.94
CA TYR A 71 19.11 4.46 11.74
C TYR A 71 17.79 5.12 11.31
N LEU A 72 17.11 4.53 10.33
CA LEU A 72 15.86 5.07 9.81
C LEU A 72 14.74 4.98 10.85
N ALA A 73 14.69 3.88 11.61
CA ALA A 73 13.72 3.73 12.69
C ALA A 73 13.87 4.84 13.74
N GLU A 74 15.11 5.16 14.11
CA GLU A 74 15.39 6.24 15.05
C GLU A 74 14.96 7.59 14.47
N MET A 75 15.36 7.88 13.23
CA MET A 75 15.10 9.18 12.62
C MET A 75 13.62 9.37 12.25
N MET A 76 12.99 8.35 11.69
CA MET A 76 11.57 8.43 11.31
C MET A 76 10.64 8.40 12.50
N GLY A 77 11.00 7.63 13.54
CA GLY A 77 10.16 7.45 14.72
C GLY A 77 10.37 8.49 15.82
N SER A 78 11.34 9.39 15.67
CA SER A 78 11.60 10.44 16.64
C SER A 78 10.38 11.34 16.81
N ASP A 79 9.97 11.57 18.04
CA ASP A 79 8.83 12.42 18.40
C ASP A 79 7.50 11.99 17.74
N PHE A 80 7.32 10.69 17.56
CA PHE A 80 6.11 10.17 16.92
C PHE A 80 4.84 10.65 17.60
N GLN A 81 3.91 11.14 16.79
CA GLN A 81 2.54 11.51 17.18
C GLN A 81 1.57 11.00 16.13
N LEU A 82 0.44 10.44 16.55
CA LEU A 82 -0.63 10.07 15.63
C LEU A 82 -1.44 11.32 15.25
N ASP A 83 -0.92 12.04 14.28
CA ASP A 83 -1.40 13.35 13.88
C ASP A 83 -1.01 13.58 12.42
N ALA A 84 -1.95 14.06 11.63
CA ALA A 84 -1.75 14.30 10.20
C ALA A 84 -0.61 15.29 9.93
N GLY A 85 -0.43 16.28 10.79
CA GLY A 85 0.67 17.25 10.68
C GLY A 85 2.04 16.60 10.82
N PHE A 86 2.19 15.71 11.80
CA PHE A 86 3.42 14.95 12.00
C PHE A 86 3.72 14.06 10.78
N LEU A 87 2.72 13.31 10.32
CA LEU A 87 2.89 12.41 9.16
C LEU A 87 3.22 13.19 7.89
N THR A 88 2.56 14.32 7.67
CA THR A 88 2.84 15.19 6.52
C THR A 88 4.29 15.65 6.54
N GLN A 89 4.79 16.07 7.71
CA GLN A 89 6.16 16.54 7.87
C GLN A 89 7.18 15.44 7.56
N LYS A 90 6.94 14.23 8.05
CA LYS A 90 7.83 13.09 7.82
C LYS A 90 7.80 12.63 6.35
N LEU A 91 6.63 12.59 5.73
CA LEU A 91 6.53 12.27 4.32
C LEU A 91 7.18 13.32 3.43
N THR A 92 7.06 14.59 3.78
CA THR A 92 7.75 15.68 3.06
C THR A 92 9.27 15.50 3.11
N ARG A 93 9.78 15.10 4.26
CA ARG A 93 11.22 14.90 4.44
C ARG A 93 11.74 13.66 3.70
N TRP A 94 11.06 12.52 3.86
CA TRP A 94 11.56 11.23 3.37
C TRP A 94 11.13 10.89 1.95
N LEU A 95 10.02 11.46 1.50
CA LEU A 95 9.49 11.26 0.16
C LEU A 95 9.19 12.61 -0.48
N PRO A 96 10.23 13.44 -0.72
CA PRO A 96 10.05 14.83 -1.14
C PRO A 96 9.49 14.98 -2.56
N ARG A 97 9.53 13.93 -3.38
CA ARG A 97 9.05 13.97 -4.76
C ARG A 97 7.54 13.88 -4.89
N LEU A 98 6.83 13.53 -3.82
CA LEU A 98 5.37 13.45 -3.86
C LEU A 98 4.77 14.84 -4.06
N THR A 99 3.75 14.92 -4.90
CA THR A 99 2.93 16.14 -4.99
C THR A 99 2.12 16.30 -3.70
N GLY A 100 1.57 17.49 -3.48
CA GLY A 100 0.70 17.72 -2.32
C GLY A 100 -0.49 16.78 -2.27
N VAL A 101 -1.10 16.50 -3.42
CA VAL A 101 -2.23 15.56 -3.52
C VAL A 101 -1.81 14.14 -3.17
N GLN A 102 -0.70 13.69 -3.70
CA GLN A 102 -0.17 12.35 -3.42
C GLN A 102 0.18 12.20 -1.93
N ARG A 103 0.85 13.19 -1.37
CA ARG A 103 1.21 13.20 0.05
C ARG A 103 -0.03 13.14 0.93
N GLU A 104 -1.01 13.97 0.64
CA GLU A 104 -2.26 13.99 1.39
C GLU A 104 -2.98 12.64 1.35
N ALA A 105 -3.01 11.98 0.18
CA ALA A 105 -3.62 10.66 0.04
C ALA A 105 -2.94 9.64 0.96
N VAL A 106 -1.61 9.62 1.00
CA VAL A 106 -0.85 8.70 1.86
C VAL A 106 -1.04 9.06 3.34
N VAL A 107 -0.98 10.33 3.70
CA VAL A 107 -1.21 10.78 5.09
C VAL A 107 -2.59 10.37 5.57
N THR A 108 -3.61 10.63 4.79
CA THR A 108 -5.00 10.30 5.15
C THR A 108 -5.17 8.79 5.34
N ALA A 109 -4.64 7.99 4.41
CA ALA A 109 -4.70 6.53 4.46
C ALA A 109 -3.95 5.97 5.67
N MET A 110 -2.75 6.47 5.93
CA MET A 110 -1.93 6.03 7.06
C MET A 110 -2.56 6.42 8.40
N THR A 111 -3.06 7.64 8.51
CA THR A 111 -3.75 8.12 9.71
C THR A 111 -4.96 7.25 10.03
N ALA A 112 -5.79 6.96 9.02
CA ALA A 112 -6.95 6.10 9.20
C ALA A 112 -6.57 4.69 9.66
N THR A 113 -5.54 4.12 9.08
CA THR A 113 -5.07 2.78 9.45
C THR A 113 -4.53 2.74 10.88
N LEU A 114 -3.74 3.73 11.27
CA LEU A 114 -3.24 3.84 12.65
C LEU A 114 -4.36 4.10 13.66
N GLN A 115 -5.35 4.90 13.30
CA GLN A 115 -6.53 5.13 14.13
C GLN A 115 -7.34 3.83 14.32
N ASP A 116 -7.47 3.02 13.29
CA ASP A 116 -8.12 1.71 13.38
C ASP A 116 -7.39 0.80 14.37
N LEU A 117 -6.05 0.77 14.32
CA LEU A 117 -5.24 0.00 15.28
C LEU A 117 -5.44 0.51 16.70
N GLN A 118 -5.47 1.83 16.90
CA GLN A 118 -5.72 2.44 18.20
C GLN A 118 -7.09 2.05 18.75
N ALA A 119 -8.11 2.08 17.90
CA ALA A 119 -9.47 1.69 18.27
C ALA A 119 -9.56 0.21 18.68
N HIS A 120 -8.65 -0.62 18.17
CA HIS A 120 -8.56 -2.04 18.52
C HIS A 120 -7.59 -2.32 19.66
N GLY A 121 -7.21 -1.31 20.43
CA GLY A 121 -6.45 -1.46 21.66
C GLY A 121 -4.94 -1.38 21.53
N LYS A 122 -4.41 -1.00 20.37
CA LYS A 122 -2.96 -0.82 20.21
C LYS A 122 -2.51 0.45 20.94
N ASN A 123 -1.46 0.34 21.75
CA ASN A 123 -0.91 1.46 22.49
C ASN A 123 0.02 2.30 21.61
N GLU A 124 0.46 3.45 22.16
CA GLU A 124 1.30 4.40 21.43
C GLU A 124 2.60 3.76 20.90
N ASN A 125 3.23 2.91 21.68
CA ASN A 125 4.46 2.23 21.27
C ASN A 125 4.22 1.27 20.10
N MET A 126 3.11 0.56 20.11
CA MET A 126 2.71 -0.33 19.01
C MET A 126 2.39 0.46 17.74
N LEU A 127 1.74 1.60 17.89
CA LEU A 127 1.45 2.49 16.75
C LEU A 127 2.73 3.06 16.15
N ARG A 128 3.67 3.47 17.00
CA ARG A 128 4.98 3.94 16.56
C ARG A 128 5.72 2.87 15.77
N ASN A 129 5.74 1.62 16.28
CA ASN A 129 6.39 0.51 15.59
C ASN A 129 5.74 0.22 14.23
N ALA A 130 4.42 0.24 14.14
CA ALA A 130 3.71 0.07 12.88
C ALA A 130 4.05 1.19 11.90
N TYR A 131 3.99 2.43 12.34
CA TYR A 131 4.35 3.61 11.54
C TYR A 131 5.77 3.50 10.98
N ILE A 132 6.75 3.13 11.80
CA ILE A 132 8.14 2.96 11.36
C ILE A 132 8.23 1.92 10.26
N LYS A 133 7.55 0.78 10.41
CA LYS A 133 7.51 -0.26 9.38
C LYS A 133 6.95 0.28 8.07
N TYR A 134 5.82 0.99 8.13
CA TYR A 134 5.20 1.55 6.93
C TYR A 134 6.15 2.52 6.23
N MET A 135 6.74 3.44 6.98
CA MET A 135 7.63 4.47 6.41
C MET A 135 8.87 3.85 5.76
N CYS A 136 9.48 2.86 6.41
CA CYS A 136 10.64 2.18 5.86
C CYS A 136 10.30 1.50 4.53
N TRP A 137 9.20 0.77 4.48
CA TRP A 137 8.80 0.10 3.25
C TRP A 137 8.39 1.07 2.14
N LEU A 138 7.65 2.13 2.48
CA LEU A 138 7.29 3.16 1.51
C LEU A 138 8.54 3.79 0.90
N TYR A 139 9.54 4.08 1.73
CA TYR A 139 10.80 4.68 1.29
C TYR A 139 11.62 3.74 0.41
N TYR A 140 11.76 2.47 0.81
CA TYR A 140 12.64 1.52 0.12
C TYR A 140 12.02 0.82 -1.07
N LYS A 141 10.72 0.59 -1.06
CA LYS A 141 10.10 -0.26 -2.07
C LYS A 141 9.04 0.44 -2.91
N PHE A 142 8.33 1.41 -2.37
CA PHE A 142 7.13 1.93 -3.00
C PHE A 142 7.24 3.39 -3.48
N GLU A 143 8.40 4.04 -3.35
CA GLU A 143 8.55 5.45 -3.72
C GLU A 143 8.08 5.72 -5.15
N ARG A 144 8.46 4.87 -6.09
CA ARG A 144 8.08 5.03 -7.50
C ARG A 144 6.56 4.95 -7.71
N ILE A 145 5.91 4.01 -7.03
CA ILE A 145 4.45 3.86 -7.13
C ILE A 145 3.73 5.08 -6.56
N LEU A 146 4.20 5.59 -5.44
CA LEU A 146 3.60 6.75 -4.80
C LEU A 146 3.59 7.97 -5.73
N GLY A 147 4.61 8.10 -6.57
CA GLY A 147 4.70 9.14 -7.58
C GLY A 147 3.70 8.98 -8.73
N ARG A 148 3.03 7.85 -8.81
CA ARG A 148 2.02 7.56 -9.84
C ARG A 148 0.59 7.58 -9.32
N LEU A 149 0.40 7.84 -8.02
CA LEU A 149 -0.94 7.98 -7.44
C LEU A 149 -1.66 9.19 -8.04
N GLY A 150 -2.97 9.05 -8.18
CA GLY A 150 -3.83 10.14 -8.64
C GLY A 150 -4.00 10.24 -10.15
N GLY A 151 -3.31 9.41 -10.94
CA GLY A 151 -3.55 9.30 -12.38
C GLY A 151 -4.79 8.46 -12.67
N ASP A 152 -5.23 8.47 -13.94
CA ASP A 152 -6.39 7.68 -14.35
C ASP A 152 -6.07 6.19 -14.42
N GLU A 153 -4.84 5.83 -14.77
CA GLU A 153 -4.34 4.46 -14.64
C GLU A 153 -3.74 4.28 -13.25
N LEU A 154 -4.45 3.55 -12.41
CA LEU A 154 -4.00 3.30 -11.05
C LEU A 154 -2.80 2.33 -11.04
N PRO A 155 -1.77 2.62 -10.25
CA PRO A 155 -0.67 1.67 -10.11
C PRO A 155 -1.18 0.37 -9.49
N LYS A 156 -0.54 -0.74 -9.85
CA LYS A 156 -0.96 -2.07 -9.45
C LYS A 156 0.11 -2.76 -8.64
N ILE A 157 -0.31 -3.42 -7.57
CA ILE A 157 0.57 -4.20 -6.70
C ILE A 157 0.11 -5.65 -6.74
N LEU A 158 1.04 -6.53 -7.04
CA LEU A 158 0.85 -7.98 -6.90
C LEU A 158 1.72 -8.46 -5.75
N TYR A 159 1.09 -9.00 -4.73
CA TYR A 159 1.80 -9.62 -3.61
C TYR A 159 1.60 -11.14 -3.71
N ASP A 160 2.67 -11.86 -3.97
CA ASP A 160 2.68 -13.31 -4.12
C ASP A 160 3.44 -13.93 -2.94
N GLY A 161 2.72 -14.33 -1.91
CA GLY A 161 3.33 -14.89 -0.72
C GLY A 161 2.40 -14.90 0.49
N THR A 162 2.97 -15.21 1.64
CA THR A 162 2.25 -15.17 2.92
C THR A 162 2.45 -13.81 3.56
N VAL A 163 1.38 -13.05 3.64
CA VAL A 163 1.43 -11.67 4.13
C VAL A 163 1.42 -11.64 5.66
N SER A 164 2.31 -10.82 6.25
CA SER A 164 2.29 -10.52 7.68
C SER A 164 1.25 -9.44 7.99
N SER A 165 0.93 -9.27 9.27
CA SER A 165 -0.02 -8.24 9.71
C SER A 165 0.41 -6.83 9.28
N TYR A 166 1.68 -6.48 9.48
CA TYR A 166 2.19 -5.17 9.08
C TYR A 166 2.16 -4.97 7.56
N GLU A 167 2.50 -6.02 6.81
CA GLU A 167 2.44 -5.95 5.34
C GLU A 167 1.01 -5.78 4.85
N LEU A 168 0.06 -6.51 5.43
CA LEU A 168 -1.35 -6.35 5.08
C LEU A 168 -1.85 -4.94 5.36
N GLN A 169 -1.47 -4.38 6.51
CA GLN A 169 -1.81 -2.99 6.85
C GLN A 169 -1.24 -2.01 5.83
N LEU A 170 0.00 -2.20 5.41
CA LEU A 170 0.63 -1.35 4.39
C LEU A 170 -0.10 -1.47 3.05
N LEU A 171 -0.49 -2.68 2.65
CA LEU A 171 -1.26 -2.87 1.42
C LEU A 171 -2.62 -2.15 1.49
N VAL A 172 -3.26 -2.15 2.65
CA VAL A 172 -4.50 -1.39 2.87
C VAL A 172 -4.24 0.12 2.74
N ILE A 173 -3.15 0.61 3.31
CA ILE A 173 -2.75 2.03 3.16
C ILE A 173 -2.59 2.38 1.68
N LEU A 174 -1.87 1.55 0.94
CA LEU A 174 -1.63 1.79 -0.49
C LEU A 174 -2.92 1.74 -1.30
N ALA A 175 -3.83 0.81 -0.98
CA ALA A 175 -5.14 0.76 -1.62
C ALA A 175 -5.96 2.02 -1.34
N ARG A 176 -6.01 2.45 -0.08
CA ARG A 176 -6.73 3.67 0.31
C ARG A 176 -6.12 4.93 -0.32
N ALA A 177 -4.83 4.91 -0.60
CA ALA A 177 -4.12 6.00 -1.27
C ALA A 177 -4.29 5.99 -2.80
N GLY A 178 -4.80 4.91 -3.39
CA GLY A 178 -5.13 4.87 -4.80
C GLY A 178 -4.44 3.80 -5.64
N ALA A 179 -3.91 2.73 -5.04
CA ALA A 179 -3.32 1.62 -5.76
C ALA A 179 -4.25 0.41 -5.78
N ASP A 180 -4.28 -0.31 -6.89
CA ASP A 180 -4.95 -1.61 -6.97
C ASP A 180 -4.05 -2.69 -6.35
N ILE A 181 -4.66 -3.65 -5.66
CA ILE A 181 -3.95 -4.73 -4.99
C ILE A 181 -4.52 -6.08 -5.40
N VAL A 182 -3.64 -7.01 -5.73
CA VAL A 182 -3.96 -8.44 -5.76
C VAL A 182 -3.01 -9.14 -4.79
N LEU A 183 -3.58 -9.82 -3.82
CA LEU A 183 -2.86 -10.66 -2.86
C LEU A 183 -3.06 -12.11 -3.27
N LEU A 184 -2.01 -12.74 -3.79
CA LEU A 184 -2.05 -14.13 -4.23
C LEU A 184 -1.49 -15.02 -3.12
N GLU A 185 -2.37 -15.84 -2.56
CA GLU A 185 -2.02 -16.81 -1.53
C GLU A 185 -1.97 -18.20 -2.16
N ARG A 186 -0.77 -18.62 -2.59
CA ARG A 186 -0.60 -19.92 -3.26
C ARG A 186 -0.80 -21.09 -2.32
N ALA A 187 -0.46 -20.89 -1.06
CA ALA A 187 -0.61 -21.89 -0.01
C ALA A 187 -1.93 -21.72 0.74
N GLY A 188 -2.96 -21.22 0.09
CA GLY A 188 -4.27 -20.90 0.66
C GLY A 188 -5.03 -22.11 1.22
N ASP A 189 -4.34 -22.95 1.88
CA ASP A 189 -4.85 -24.16 2.50
C ASP A 189 -5.30 -23.89 3.94
#